data_a538b784074387f618f6f7ac9cac2a89
#
_entry.id   a538b784074387f618f6f7ac9cac2a89
#
_cell.length_a   1.000
_cell.length_b   1.000
_cell.length_c   1.000
_cell.angle_alpha   90.00
_cell.angle_beta   90.00
_cell.angle_gamma   90.00
#
_symmetry.space_group_name_H-M   'P 1'
#
loop_
_entity.id
_entity.type
_entity.pdbx_description
1 polymer ?
#
loop_
_entity_poly.entity_id
_entity_poly.type
_entity_poly.pdbx_seq_one_letter_code
_entity_poly.pdbx_strand_id
1 'polypeptide(L)'
;MTGDDYKFGRASYVSISDGSSKADVVISDHVWIYGALQSQNHGQIRLGKYTRVGVDSKLQSVESIIIDDYTTIADNVVIADNNNHPVSPSFRLYMRMTSDTDESRRWKHSAHAPIYIGKNCWIGQNARINKGVTIGDNCIVAANSVVTKSAPANCIIAGNPARIVKTDIDKVEAPTTCKGYNDYVR
;
A
#
# COMPACT_ATOMS: atom_id res chain seq x y z
N MET A 1 2.76 -13.82 10.49
CA MET A 1 1.28 -13.79 10.34
C MET A 1 0.71 -14.07 11.70
N THR A 2 -0.12 -13.18 12.24
CA THR A 2 -0.54 -13.21 13.66
C THR A 2 -2.06 -13.17 13.84
N GLY A 3 -2.84 -12.94 12.79
CA GLY A 3 -4.30 -13.01 12.81
C GLY A 3 -4.80 -14.43 12.54
N ASP A 4 -5.97 -14.76 13.06
CA ASP A 4 -6.59 -16.09 12.91
C ASP A 4 -7.68 -16.12 11.82
N ASP A 5 -8.16 -14.95 11.37
CA ASP A 5 -9.20 -14.83 10.34
C ASP A 5 -8.76 -13.88 9.22
N TYR A 6 -8.03 -14.41 8.26
CA TYR A 6 -7.69 -13.71 7.03
C TYR A 6 -7.86 -14.61 5.82
N LYS A 7 -8.11 -14.03 4.63
CA LYS A 7 -8.38 -14.77 3.40
C LYS A 7 -7.48 -14.35 2.26
N PHE A 8 -6.91 -15.33 1.57
CA PHE A 8 -6.23 -15.14 0.30
C PHE A 8 -7.14 -15.51 -0.86
N GLY A 9 -7.24 -14.62 -1.85
CA GLY A 9 -7.92 -14.90 -3.11
C GLY A 9 -7.13 -15.89 -3.98
N ARG A 10 -7.76 -16.41 -5.03
CA ARG A 10 -7.21 -17.50 -5.85
C ARG A 10 -5.85 -17.16 -6.50
N ALA A 11 -5.61 -15.91 -6.89
CA ALA A 11 -4.37 -15.47 -7.55
C ALA A 11 -3.45 -14.65 -6.62
N SER A 12 -3.82 -14.49 -5.34
CA SER A 12 -3.00 -13.75 -4.39
C SER A 12 -1.80 -14.57 -3.92
N TYR A 13 -0.73 -13.88 -3.59
CA TYR A 13 0.48 -14.52 -3.07
C TYR A 13 1.30 -13.62 -2.15
N VAL A 14 2.15 -14.25 -1.35
CA VAL A 14 3.21 -13.58 -0.59
C VAL A 14 4.55 -14.03 -1.17
N SER A 15 5.37 -13.07 -1.60
CA SER A 15 6.74 -13.30 -2.08
C SER A 15 7.73 -12.77 -1.06
N ILE A 16 8.65 -13.62 -0.64
CA ILE A 16 9.65 -13.32 0.37
C ILE A 16 11.02 -13.66 -0.22
N SER A 17 11.92 -12.67 -0.27
CA SER A 17 13.25 -12.84 -0.86
C SER A 17 14.28 -11.90 -0.25
N ASP A 18 15.53 -12.05 -0.63
CA ASP A 18 16.64 -11.18 -0.24
C ASP A 18 16.74 -10.98 1.29
N GLY A 19 16.73 -12.07 2.04
CA GLY A 19 16.85 -12.08 3.50
C GLY A 19 15.54 -11.90 4.27
N SER A 20 14.45 -11.53 3.61
CA SER A 20 13.14 -11.45 4.26
C SER A 20 12.62 -12.81 4.73
N SER A 21 11.76 -12.77 5.72
CA SER A 21 11.13 -13.95 6.34
C SER A 21 9.61 -13.75 6.50
N LYS A 22 8.91 -14.80 6.92
CA LYS A 22 7.48 -14.71 7.23
C LYS A 22 7.17 -13.73 8.38
N ALA A 23 8.13 -13.44 9.25
CA ALA A 23 7.98 -12.48 10.34
C ALA A 23 7.89 -11.03 9.85
N ASP A 24 8.40 -10.76 8.64
CA ASP A 24 8.35 -9.43 8.03
C ASP A 24 6.96 -9.07 7.46
N VAL A 25 6.05 -10.05 7.36
CA VAL A 25 4.68 -9.85 6.91
C VAL A 25 3.69 -10.17 8.03
N VAL A 26 3.07 -9.13 8.57
CA VAL A 26 2.09 -9.23 9.66
C VAL A 26 0.70 -8.89 9.12
N ILE A 27 -0.22 -9.83 9.26
CA ILE A 27 -1.61 -9.73 8.81
C ILE A 27 -2.51 -9.89 10.03
N SER A 28 -3.33 -8.88 10.30
CA SER A 28 -4.30 -8.91 11.41
C SER A 28 -5.58 -9.69 11.02
N ASP A 29 -6.57 -9.72 11.93
CA ASP A 29 -7.83 -10.41 11.71
C ASP A 29 -8.72 -9.70 10.68
N HIS A 30 -9.59 -10.46 10.02
CA HIS A 30 -10.58 -10.00 9.03
C HIS A 30 -9.94 -9.30 7.83
N VAL A 31 -8.73 -9.69 7.44
CA VAL A 31 -8.02 -9.13 6.28
C VAL A 31 -8.30 -9.99 5.04
N TRP A 32 -8.64 -9.33 3.93
CA TRP A 32 -8.84 -9.99 2.64
C TRP A 32 -7.80 -9.55 1.63
N ILE A 33 -7.04 -10.50 1.07
CA ILE A 33 -5.93 -10.25 0.16
C ILE A 33 -6.22 -10.93 -1.17
N TYR A 34 -6.42 -10.13 -2.22
CA TYR A 34 -6.60 -10.58 -3.59
C TYR A 34 -5.42 -10.20 -4.50
N GLY A 35 -4.46 -9.48 -3.96
CA GLY A 35 -3.24 -9.02 -4.62
C GLY A 35 -1.98 -9.71 -4.10
N ALA A 36 -0.85 -9.07 -4.27
CA ALA A 36 0.48 -9.56 -3.90
C ALA A 36 1.11 -8.75 -2.78
N LEU A 37 1.69 -9.44 -1.79
CA LEU A 37 2.56 -8.87 -0.76
C LEU A 37 3.99 -9.32 -1.07
N GLN A 38 4.90 -8.37 -1.31
CA GLN A 38 6.27 -8.66 -1.74
C GLN A 38 7.25 -7.98 -0.78
N SER A 39 7.98 -8.79 -0.02
CA SER A 39 9.00 -8.33 0.93
C SER A 39 10.39 -8.75 0.44
N GLN A 40 11.30 -7.79 0.35
CA GLN A 40 12.73 -7.98 0.12
C GLN A 40 13.54 -7.24 1.18
N ASN A 41 14.76 -7.71 1.47
CA ASN A 41 15.70 -7.04 2.38
C ASN A 41 15.07 -6.71 3.75
N HIS A 42 14.34 -7.67 4.34
CA HIS A 42 13.61 -7.51 5.61
C HIS A 42 12.53 -6.41 5.60
N GLY A 43 12.06 -5.99 4.42
CA GLY A 43 11.00 -4.99 4.26
C GLY A 43 9.71 -5.42 4.96
N GLN A 44 9.24 -4.58 5.88
CA GLN A 44 8.06 -4.87 6.69
C GLN A 44 6.77 -4.59 5.91
N ILE A 45 5.80 -5.49 5.97
CA ILE A 45 4.42 -5.24 5.52
C ILE A 45 3.49 -5.55 6.68
N ARG A 46 2.72 -4.56 7.11
CA ARG A 46 1.74 -4.71 8.19
C ARG A 46 0.36 -4.29 7.70
N LEU A 47 -0.63 -5.19 7.84
CA LEU A 47 -2.02 -4.96 7.50
C LEU A 47 -2.86 -5.00 8.78
N GLY A 48 -3.52 -3.89 9.09
CA GLY A 48 -4.44 -3.74 10.20
C GLY A 48 -5.74 -4.54 9.99
N LYS A 49 -6.58 -4.58 11.01
CA LYS A 49 -7.85 -5.32 11.00
C LYS A 49 -8.81 -4.78 9.93
N TYR A 50 -9.60 -5.66 9.35
CA TYR A 50 -10.61 -5.31 8.33
C TYR A 50 -10.02 -4.61 7.10
N THR A 51 -8.73 -4.79 6.82
CA THR A 51 -8.07 -4.26 5.62
C THR A 51 -8.39 -5.16 4.42
N ARG A 52 -8.56 -4.54 3.26
CA ARG A 52 -8.69 -5.25 1.98
C ARG A 52 -7.62 -4.82 1.00
N VAL A 53 -6.97 -5.79 0.35
CA VAL A 53 -6.06 -5.61 -0.78
C VAL A 53 -6.73 -6.19 -2.03
N GLY A 54 -7.08 -5.33 -2.99
CA GLY A 54 -7.81 -5.67 -4.21
C GLY A 54 -7.02 -6.51 -5.21
N VAL A 55 -7.72 -6.97 -6.25
CA VAL A 55 -7.16 -7.84 -7.29
C VAL A 55 -6.02 -7.13 -8.01
N ASP A 56 -4.95 -7.87 -8.33
CA ASP A 56 -3.75 -7.40 -9.02
C ASP A 56 -3.02 -6.22 -8.35
N SER A 57 -3.40 -5.85 -7.13
CA SER A 57 -2.70 -4.85 -6.33
C SER A 57 -1.41 -5.42 -5.75
N LYS A 58 -0.38 -4.58 -5.63
CA LYS A 58 0.96 -4.98 -5.19
C LYS A 58 1.47 -4.07 -4.08
N LEU A 59 1.82 -4.67 -2.95
CA LEU A 59 2.57 -4.01 -1.87
C LEU A 59 4.02 -4.49 -1.96
N GLN A 60 4.96 -3.58 -2.24
CA GLN A 60 6.35 -3.91 -2.53
C GLN A 60 7.28 -3.21 -1.54
N SER A 61 7.80 -3.96 -0.57
CA SER A 61 8.56 -3.41 0.56
C SER A 61 10.01 -3.88 0.59
N VAL A 62 10.90 -2.94 0.88
CA VAL A 62 12.30 -3.14 1.28
C VAL A 62 12.61 -2.46 2.61
N GLU A 63 11.72 -1.61 3.10
CA GLU A 63 11.84 -0.91 4.37
C GLU A 63 10.57 -1.11 5.21
N SER A 64 9.47 -0.42 4.90
CA SER A 64 8.23 -0.60 5.65
C SER A 64 7.01 -0.07 4.89
N ILE A 65 5.96 -0.88 4.80
CA ILE A 65 4.60 -0.49 4.39
C ILE A 65 3.65 -0.87 5.52
N ILE A 66 3.07 0.14 6.17
CA ILE A 66 2.09 -0.04 7.23
C ILE A 66 0.75 0.50 6.75
N ILE A 67 -0.27 -0.34 6.79
CA ILE A 67 -1.66 0.00 6.46
C ILE A 67 -2.49 -0.31 7.69
N ASP A 68 -3.12 0.72 8.24
CA ASP A 68 -3.87 0.63 9.48
C ASP A 68 -5.29 0.11 9.25
N ASP A 69 -6.04 -0.07 10.32
CA ASP A 69 -7.34 -0.75 10.36
C ASP A 69 -8.37 -0.13 9.39
N TYR A 70 -9.31 -0.96 8.90
CA TYR A 70 -10.46 -0.58 8.08
C TYR A 70 -10.11 0.04 6.72
N THR A 71 -8.85 0.01 6.29
CA THR A 71 -8.43 0.59 5.03
C THR A 71 -8.67 -0.37 3.88
N THR A 72 -9.28 0.15 2.81
CA THR A 72 -9.56 -0.60 1.59
C THR A 72 -8.66 -0.12 0.45
N ILE A 73 -7.92 -1.05 -0.13
CA ILE A 73 -7.14 -0.87 -1.35
C ILE A 73 -7.93 -1.54 -2.49
N ALA A 74 -8.32 -0.75 -3.49
CA ALA A 74 -9.02 -1.23 -4.68
C ALA A 74 -8.10 -2.06 -5.59
N ASP A 75 -8.55 -2.40 -6.78
CA ASP A 75 -7.82 -3.26 -7.72
C ASP A 75 -6.71 -2.49 -8.47
N ASN A 76 -5.68 -3.19 -8.92
CA ASN A 76 -4.54 -2.67 -9.69
C ASN A 76 -3.77 -1.53 -9.00
N VAL A 77 -3.78 -1.45 -7.69
CA VAL A 77 -3.04 -0.43 -6.93
C VAL A 77 -1.59 -0.90 -6.72
N VAL A 78 -0.64 0.04 -6.84
CA VAL A 78 0.77 -0.22 -6.50
C VAL A 78 1.18 0.66 -5.32
N ILE A 79 1.58 0.03 -4.22
CA ILE A 79 2.18 0.69 -3.05
C ILE A 79 3.61 0.19 -2.95
N ALA A 80 4.59 1.07 -3.19
CA ALA A 80 6.00 0.70 -3.21
C ALA A 80 6.83 1.69 -2.40
N ASP A 81 7.47 1.20 -1.36
CA ASP A 81 8.36 1.99 -0.50
C ASP A 81 9.74 2.22 -1.13
N ASN A 82 9.91 1.84 -2.39
CA ASN A 82 11.16 1.89 -3.13
C ASN A 82 10.95 2.30 -4.60
N ASN A 83 12.03 2.68 -5.26
CA ASN A 83 12.00 3.08 -6.67
C ASN A 83 12.21 1.92 -7.65
N ASN A 84 12.33 0.68 -7.17
CA ASN A 84 12.64 -0.52 -7.94
C ASN A 84 14.07 -0.51 -8.55
N HIS A 85 14.51 0.62 -9.12
CA HIS A 85 15.83 0.77 -9.74
C HIS A 85 16.55 2.02 -9.26
N PRO A 86 17.91 1.98 -9.16
CA PRO A 86 18.70 3.16 -8.82
C PRO A 86 18.63 4.22 -9.92
N VAL A 87 18.79 5.48 -9.52
CA VAL A 87 18.76 6.63 -10.44
C VAL A 87 20.05 6.73 -11.26
N SER A 88 21.19 6.22 -10.77
CA SER A 88 22.48 6.29 -11.43
C SER A 88 22.47 5.66 -12.84
N PRO A 89 22.78 6.40 -13.92
CA PRO A 89 22.82 5.83 -15.27
C PRO A 89 23.87 4.74 -15.43
N SER A 90 25.05 4.91 -14.84
CA SER A 90 26.14 3.92 -14.90
C SER A 90 25.76 2.61 -14.20
N PHE A 91 25.09 2.69 -13.05
CA PHE A 91 24.62 1.51 -12.34
C PHE A 91 23.50 0.79 -13.12
N ARG A 92 22.58 1.52 -13.74
CA ARG A 92 21.56 0.92 -14.59
C ARG A 92 22.14 0.22 -15.82
N LEU A 93 23.22 0.79 -16.40
CA LEU A 93 23.95 0.14 -17.49
C LEU A 93 24.58 -1.17 -17.01
N TYR A 94 25.28 -1.14 -15.86
CA TYR A 94 25.83 -2.33 -15.23
C TYR A 94 24.77 -3.42 -15.03
N MET A 95 23.62 -3.08 -14.46
CA MET A 95 22.50 -4.01 -14.29
C MET A 95 22.04 -4.65 -15.60
N ARG A 96 22.09 -3.93 -16.74
CA ARG A 96 21.70 -4.48 -18.04
C ARG A 96 22.70 -5.51 -18.57
N MET A 97 23.94 -5.42 -18.15
CA MET A 97 25.01 -6.32 -18.56
C MET A 97 25.14 -7.55 -17.65
N THR A 98 24.43 -7.58 -16.52
CA THR A 98 24.41 -8.70 -15.59
C THR A 98 23.20 -9.61 -15.82
N SER A 99 23.24 -10.83 -15.25
CA SER A 99 22.12 -11.77 -15.31
C SER A 99 20.86 -11.25 -14.61
N ASP A 100 19.70 -11.81 -14.96
CA ASP A 100 18.42 -11.42 -14.32
C ASP A 100 18.34 -11.77 -12.84
N THR A 101 19.19 -12.64 -12.35
CA THR A 101 19.29 -13.06 -10.95
C THR A 101 20.39 -12.32 -10.17
N ASP A 102 21.11 -11.40 -10.82
CA ASP A 102 22.21 -10.67 -10.20
C ASP A 102 21.75 -9.81 -9.03
N GLU A 103 22.60 -9.72 -8.00
CA GLU A 103 22.33 -8.97 -6.76
C GLU A 103 22.06 -7.48 -7.01
N SER A 104 22.68 -6.88 -8.01
CA SER A 104 22.45 -5.49 -8.41
C SER A 104 20.99 -5.14 -8.75
N ARG A 105 20.18 -6.15 -9.07
CA ARG A 105 18.76 -5.99 -9.39
C ARG A 105 17.85 -5.95 -8.17
N ARG A 106 18.41 -6.11 -6.94
CA ARG A 106 17.63 -6.06 -5.72
C ARG A 106 17.15 -4.64 -5.43
N TRP A 107 15.91 -4.52 -4.95
CA TRP A 107 15.26 -3.23 -4.70
C TRP A 107 15.99 -2.37 -3.67
N LYS A 108 16.72 -2.99 -2.74
CA LYS A 108 17.53 -2.28 -1.72
C LYS A 108 18.57 -1.32 -2.30
N HIS A 109 18.99 -1.50 -3.56
CA HIS A 109 19.91 -0.59 -4.25
C HIS A 109 19.23 0.66 -4.81
N SER A 110 17.91 0.73 -4.75
CA SER A 110 17.14 1.91 -5.14
C SER A 110 16.86 2.80 -3.93
N ALA A 111 16.55 4.07 -4.17
CA ALA A 111 16.08 4.95 -3.10
C ALA A 111 14.76 4.41 -2.54
N HIS A 112 14.68 4.28 -1.22
CA HIS A 112 13.51 3.80 -0.48
C HIS A 112 13.21 4.70 0.71
N ALA A 113 11.99 4.65 1.21
CA ALA A 113 11.53 5.33 2.42
C ALA A 113 10.17 4.75 2.84
N PRO A 114 9.87 4.65 4.15
CA PRO A 114 8.68 3.98 4.66
C PRO A 114 7.38 4.63 4.15
N ILE A 115 6.34 3.81 4.03
CA ILE A 115 4.98 4.26 3.73
C ILE A 115 4.08 3.95 4.92
N TYR A 116 3.25 4.93 5.30
CA TYR A 116 2.18 4.75 6.26
C TYR A 116 0.85 5.20 5.68
N ILE A 117 -0.17 4.36 5.80
CA ILE A 117 -1.55 4.67 5.44
C ILE A 117 -2.42 4.44 6.67
N GLY A 118 -3.07 5.50 7.13
CA GLY A 118 -3.89 5.52 8.32
C GLY A 118 -5.17 4.71 8.22
N LYS A 119 -6.01 4.84 9.22
CA LYS A 119 -7.28 4.10 9.38
C LYS A 119 -8.35 4.58 8.42
N ASN A 120 -9.25 3.65 8.06
CA ASN A 120 -10.46 3.97 7.30
C ASN A 120 -10.18 4.75 6.00
N CYS A 121 -9.07 4.43 5.33
CA CYS A 121 -8.73 5.03 4.04
C CYS A 121 -9.32 4.22 2.89
N TRP A 122 -9.60 4.88 1.78
CA TRP A 122 -9.95 4.26 0.53
C TRP A 122 -8.96 4.63 -0.55
N ILE A 123 -8.19 3.64 -1.02
CA ILE A 123 -7.23 3.80 -2.11
C ILE A 123 -7.91 3.32 -3.39
N GLY A 124 -8.23 4.27 -4.27
CA GLY A 124 -8.96 4.04 -5.52
C GLY A 124 -8.17 3.22 -6.53
N GLN A 125 -8.89 2.61 -7.44
CA GLN A 125 -8.37 1.72 -8.48
C GLN A 125 -7.27 2.38 -9.32
N ASN A 126 -6.24 1.61 -9.70
CA ASN A 126 -5.08 2.05 -10.48
C ASN A 126 -4.26 3.18 -9.80
N ALA A 127 -4.45 3.46 -8.51
CA ALA A 127 -3.64 4.43 -7.81
C ALA A 127 -2.22 3.89 -7.57
N ARG A 128 -1.26 4.82 -7.46
CA ARG A 128 0.10 4.52 -7.07
C ARG A 128 0.50 5.35 -5.85
N ILE A 129 0.99 4.69 -4.82
CA ILE A 129 1.56 5.33 -3.62
C ILE A 129 3.08 5.12 -3.65
N ASN A 130 3.82 6.21 -3.69
CA ASN A 130 5.27 6.16 -3.76
C ASN A 130 5.91 6.21 -2.37
N LYS A 131 7.17 5.81 -2.30
CA LYS A 131 8.01 5.81 -1.10
C LYS A 131 7.96 7.13 -0.32
N GLY A 132 8.05 7.04 1.00
CA GLY A 132 8.11 8.19 1.92
C GLY A 132 6.78 8.91 2.13
N VAL A 133 5.67 8.34 1.65
CA VAL A 133 4.34 8.95 1.79
C VAL A 133 3.68 8.49 3.07
N THR A 134 3.17 9.45 3.84
CA THR A 134 2.22 9.24 4.93
C THR A 134 0.85 9.78 4.53
N ILE A 135 -0.18 8.95 4.60
CA ILE A 135 -1.58 9.32 4.41
C ILE A 135 -2.28 9.19 5.75
N GLY A 136 -2.86 10.29 6.24
CA GLY A 136 -3.61 10.31 7.50
C GLY A 136 -4.93 9.54 7.42
N ASP A 137 -5.62 9.43 8.55
CA ASP A 137 -6.88 8.69 8.67
C ASP A 137 -8.00 9.26 7.80
N ASN A 138 -8.99 8.44 7.47
CA ASN A 138 -10.19 8.81 6.71
C ASN A 138 -9.92 9.44 5.34
N CYS A 139 -8.78 9.17 4.72
CA CYS A 139 -8.45 9.74 3.41
C CYS A 139 -9.00 8.90 2.26
N ILE A 140 -9.28 9.58 1.16
CA ILE A 140 -9.59 8.96 -0.13
C ILE A 140 -8.49 9.33 -1.12
N VAL A 141 -7.83 8.34 -1.69
CA VAL A 141 -7.01 8.50 -2.89
C VAL A 141 -7.87 8.17 -4.09
N ALA A 142 -8.13 9.14 -4.95
CA ALA A 142 -8.95 8.94 -6.13
C ALA A 142 -8.30 7.96 -7.11
N ALA A 143 -9.12 7.29 -7.91
CA ALA A 143 -8.63 6.36 -8.93
C ALA A 143 -7.63 7.03 -9.90
N ASN A 144 -6.67 6.26 -10.41
CA ASN A 144 -5.60 6.70 -11.33
C ASN A 144 -4.67 7.80 -10.76
N SER A 145 -4.64 8.02 -9.45
CA SER A 145 -3.78 9.02 -8.82
C SER A 145 -2.38 8.49 -8.54
N VAL A 146 -1.37 9.37 -8.64
CA VAL A 146 0.02 9.08 -8.26
C VAL A 146 0.41 9.93 -7.06
N VAL A 147 0.40 9.35 -5.88
CA VAL A 147 0.70 10.06 -4.62
C VAL A 147 2.20 10.07 -4.39
N THR A 148 2.77 11.27 -4.38
CA THR A 148 4.21 11.53 -4.19
C THR A 148 4.50 12.41 -2.98
N LYS A 149 3.47 12.88 -2.28
CA LYS A 149 3.58 13.71 -1.08
C LYS A 149 2.56 13.26 -0.05
N SER A 150 2.92 13.39 1.22
CA SER A 150 2.05 13.07 2.34
C SER A 150 0.82 13.99 2.40
N ALA A 151 -0.25 13.48 3.01
CA ALA A 151 -1.50 14.21 3.22
C ALA A 151 -1.98 14.02 4.67
N PRO A 152 -2.53 15.07 5.30
CA PRO A 152 -3.16 14.96 6.60
C PRO A 152 -4.43 14.12 6.55
N ALA A 153 -5.03 13.84 7.70
CA ALA A 153 -6.30 13.12 7.78
C ALA A 153 -7.45 13.89 7.12
N ASN A 154 -8.53 13.16 6.82
CA ASN A 154 -9.80 13.71 6.34
C ASN A 154 -9.72 14.43 4.98
N CYS A 155 -8.91 13.90 4.05
CA CYS A 155 -8.67 14.51 2.75
C CYS A 155 -9.08 13.63 1.58
N ILE A 156 -9.43 14.26 0.45
CA ILE A 156 -9.42 13.61 -0.87
C ILE A 156 -8.17 14.06 -1.62
N ILE A 157 -7.42 13.07 -2.13
CA ILE A 157 -6.15 13.25 -2.82
C ILE A 157 -6.34 12.75 -4.26
N ALA A 158 -6.07 13.57 -5.26
CA ALA A 158 -6.33 13.22 -6.66
C ALA A 158 -5.29 13.77 -7.63
N GLY A 159 -5.10 13.08 -8.75
CA GLY A 159 -4.28 13.49 -9.89
C GLY A 159 -2.92 12.82 -9.99
N ASN A 160 -2.13 13.23 -11.00
CA ASN A 160 -0.76 12.78 -11.25
C ASN A 160 0.12 13.98 -11.65
N PRO A 161 1.03 14.46 -10.77
CA PRO A 161 1.17 14.08 -9.37
C PRO A 161 -0.04 14.52 -8.53
N ALA A 162 -0.44 13.70 -7.56
CA ALA A 162 -1.64 13.93 -6.77
C ALA A 162 -1.51 15.15 -5.84
N ARG A 163 -2.65 15.81 -5.62
CA ARG A 163 -2.81 16.96 -4.71
C ARG A 163 -4.05 16.76 -3.85
N ILE A 164 -4.10 17.42 -2.71
CA ILE A 164 -5.31 17.50 -1.90
C ILE A 164 -6.32 18.36 -2.66
N VAL A 165 -7.48 17.77 -2.98
CA VAL A 165 -8.57 18.44 -3.72
C VAL A 165 -9.76 18.75 -2.83
N LYS A 166 -9.85 18.12 -1.66
CA LYS A 166 -10.87 18.37 -0.65
C LYS A 166 -10.32 18.05 0.74
N THR A 167 -10.71 18.83 1.73
CA THR A 167 -10.44 18.62 3.16
C THR A 167 -11.74 18.44 3.93
N ASP A 168 -11.64 18.12 5.21
CA ASP A 168 -12.78 18.05 6.15
C ASP A 168 -13.89 17.08 5.70
N ILE A 169 -13.52 15.95 5.10
CA ILE A 169 -14.51 14.97 4.64
C ILE A 169 -15.18 14.21 5.77
N ASP A 170 -14.63 14.26 6.98
CA ASP A 170 -15.23 13.78 8.22
C ASP A 170 -16.51 14.56 8.59
N LYS A 171 -16.70 15.78 8.05
CA LYS A 171 -17.91 16.61 8.24
C LYS A 171 -19.01 16.34 7.20
N VAL A 172 -18.75 15.44 6.24
CA VAL A 172 -19.75 15.07 5.23
C VAL A 172 -20.77 14.13 5.87
N GLU A 173 -22.06 14.51 5.80
CA GLU A 173 -23.14 13.70 6.34
C GLU A 173 -23.23 12.34 5.63
N ALA A 174 -23.49 11.30 6.43
CA ALA A 174 -23.68 9.96 5.91
C ALA A 174 -25.04 9.85 5.18
N PRO A 175 -25.13 8.96 4.16
CA PRO A 175 -26.38 8.72 3.46
C PRO A 175 -27.46 8.17 4.40
N THR A 176 -28.58 8.87 4.57
CA THR A 176 -29.69 8.47 5.45
C THR A 176 -30.51 7.29 4.91
N THR A 177 -30.29 6.91 3.64
CA THR A 177 -31.03 5.83 2.98
C THR A 177 -30.57 4.41 3.35
N CYS A 178 -29.40 4.28 4.00
CA CYS A 178 -28.88 2.99 4.44
C CYS A 178 -29.48 2.59 5.81
N LYS A 179 -30.41 1.64 5.81
CA LYS A 179 -31.16 1.24 7.02
C LYS A 179 -30.27 0.69 8.14
N GLY A 180 -29.17 0.03 7.85
CA GLY A 180 -28.25 -0.54 8.84
C GLY A 180 -27.22 0.45 9.42
N TYR A 181 -27.10 1.64 8.83
CA TYR A 181 -26.05 2.58 9.24
C TYR A 181 -26.27 3.14 10.65
N ASN A 182 -27.50 3.52 10.98
CA ASN A 182 -27.84 4.10 12.28
C ASN A 182 -27.67 3.11 13.45
N ASP A 183 -27.71 1.80 13.17
CA ASP A 183 -27.52 0.76 14.17
C ASP A 183 -26.03 0.50 14.44
N TYR A 184 -25.17 0.83 13.49
CA TYR A 184 -23.72 0.65 13.56
C TYR A 184 -23.00 1.78 14.29
N VAL A 185 -23.48 3.02 14.21
CA VAL A 185 -22.84 4.22 14.79
C VAL A 185 -23.36 4.59 16.20
N ARG A 186 -24.13 3.71 16.83
CA ARG A 186 -24.56 3.83 18.23
C ARG A 186 -23.54 3.12 19.19
#